data_453b3943632ed1a29ea3022d3c7fcf1a
#
_entry.id   453b3943632ed1a29ea3022d3c7fcf1a
#
_cell.length_a   1.000
_cell.length_b   1.000
_cell.length_c   1.000
_cell.angle_alpha   90.00
_cell.angle_beta   90.00
_cell.angle_gamma   90.00
#
_symmetry.space_group_name_H-M   'P 1'
#
loop_
_entity.id
_entity.type
_entity.pdbx_description
1 polymer ?
#
loop_
_entity_poly.entity_id
_entity_poly.type
_entity_poly.pdbx_seq_one_letter_code
_entity_poly.pdbx_strand_id
1 'polypeptide(L)'
;FTAGCTVGALAAPDAAGALPLAFSAGVGIAAAMAVPGGVMRKIFPPPAPPVQAQGLSGAARKLASVADTLSDIADTVNAVCQRQMPPKGESFDFVVEQVARTTCQSCTRRNRCWVRGYATAMDGLYHLKPILEGQGRVEVQDLPGQLSVCIHPADLCTAANHGYRLWRSRRQTRARASMLRTALTEQYSALAGALAQLAGKLGQAGLPDPRREAKVAQLFADLGLDALECSVTADLAGRLTASVTICRTHFTQDEVRGLTDEVSRICRRDMDTPEITHCRTVTMLTFGERPLFTVEFGAAAHAASGQPVSGDALDQFCDTGGRAQMLLCDGMGTGRAAAVDGQMAAKLTAQLLRAGFAAESAARLVNVALGLKGAEQEAGATLDLLTVDLYTGRAGLFKAGAAPSFLVRGGVPRMLDGASLPMGVLDSLVGRSTTFALDAGDW
;
A
#
# COMPACT_ATOMS: atom_id res chain seq x y z
N PHE A 1 15.22 23.93 -45.59
CA PHE A 1 15.92 24.34 -46.83
C PHE A 1 16.65 25.70 -46.68
N THR A 2 15.96 26.75 -46.29
CA THR A 2 16.53 28.09 -46.08
C THR A 2 17.65 28.10 -45.02
N ALA A 3 17.48 27.44 -43.89
CA ALA A 3 18.53 27.31 -42.86
C ALA A 3 19.77 26.56 -43.38
N GLY A 4 19.57 25.53 -44.16
CA GLY A 4 20.68 24.80 -44.77
C GLY A 4 21.47 25.63 -45.78
N CYS A 5 20.76 26.47 -46.58
CA CYS A 5 21.40 27.40 -47.55
C CYS A 5 22.15 28.54 -46.86
N THR A 6 21.64 29.08 -45.76
CA THR A 6 22.34 30.14 -44.99
C THR A 6 23.58 29.62 -44.30
N VAL A 7 23.56 28.40 -43.70
CA VAL A 7 24.75 27.79 -43.11
C VAL A 7 25.77 27.45 -44.17
N GLY A 8 25.33 26.93 -45.33
CA GLY A 8 26.21 26.69 -46.46
C GLY A 8 26.90 27.94 -46.99
N ALA A 9 26.18 29.09 -47.05
CA ALA A 9 26.72 30.39 -47.47
C ALA A 9 27.80 30.91 -46.50
N LEU A 10 27.59 30.70 -45.18
CA LEU A 10 28.57 31.09 -44.15
C LEU A 10 29.81 30.20 -44.11
N ALA A 11 29.69 28.95 -44.56
CA ALA A 11 30.79 27.98 -44.60
C ALA A 11 31.55 27.94 -45.95
N ALA A 12 31.12 28.76 -46.96
CA ALA A 12 31.77 28.74 -48.26
C ALA A 12 33.17 29.40 -48.19
N PRO A 13 34.22 28.76 -48.75
CA PRO A 13 35.59 29.26 -48.64
C PRO A 13 35.85 30.59 -49.45
N ASP A 14 35.02 30.86 -50.45
CA ASP A 14 35.16 32.04 -51.32
C ASP A 14 33.85 32.81 -51.45
N ALA A 15 33.95 34.10 -51.62
CA ALA A 15 32.82 34.99 -51.83
C ALA A 15 31.95 34.62 -53.07
N ALA A 16 32.57 34.08 -54.11
CA ALA A 16 31.89 33.62 -55.31
C ALA A 16 30.98 32.39 -55.08
N GLY A 17 31.36 31.49 -54.18
CA GLY A 17 30.54 30.34 -53.79
C GLY A 17 29.40 30.67 -52.80
N ALA A 18 29.58 31.72 -51.99
CA ALA A 18 28.60 32.17 -51.05
C ALA A 18 27.42 32.90 -51.68
N LEU A 19 27.64 33.66 -52.77
CA LEU A 19 26.63 34.47 -53.45
C LEU A 19 25.40 33.69 -53.94
N PRO A 20 25.53 32.60 -54.71
CA PRO A 20 24.37 31.82 -55.14
C PRO A 20 23.60 31.16 -54.00
N LEU A 21 24.28 30.74 -52.91
CA LEU A 21 23.65 30.17 -51.73
C LEU A 21 22.88 31.23 -50.93
N ALA A 22 23.45 32.40 -50.75
CA ALA A 22 22.78 33.54 -50.14
C ALA A 22 21.56 34.02 -50.95
N PHE A 23 21.67 34.07 -52.29
CA PHE A 23 20.56 34.41 -53.17
C PHE A 23 19.44 33.37 -53.10
N SER A 24 19.73 32.08 -53.11
CA SER A 24 18.73 31.03 -53.00
C SER A 24 18.03 31.03 -51.64
N ALA A 25 18.75 31.35 -50.56
CA ALA A 25 18.16 31.55 -49.23
C ALA A 25 17.24 32.76 -49.21
N GLY A 26 17.65 33.87 -49.80
CA GLY A 26 16.83 35.10 -49.91
C GLY A 26 15.53 34.88 -50.71
N VAL A 27 15.62 34.19 -51.86
CA VAL A 27 14.46 33.83 -52.68
C VAL A 27 13.51 32.86 -51.90
N GLY A 28 14.07 31.91 -51.17
CA GLY A 28 13.31 30.98 -50.34
C GLY A 28 12.54 31.71 -49.22
N ILE A 29 13.17 32.68 -48.56
CA ILE A 29 12.54 33.51 -47.51
C ILE A 29 11.43 34.41 -48.13
N ALA A 30 11.70 35.07 -49.24
CA ALA A 30 10.74 35.89 -49.94
C ALA A 30 9.52 35.06 -50.41
N ALA A 31 9.73 33.88 -50.96
CA ALA A 31 8.66 32.99 -51.37
C ALA A 31 7.84 32.50 -50.15
N ALA A 32 8.49 32.21 -49.02
CA ALA A 32 7.79 31.83 -47.80
C ALA A 32 6.94 32.97 -47.22
N MET A 33 7.42 34.23 -47.33
CA MET A 33 6.67 35.39 -46.86
C MET A 33 5.49 35.76 -47.82
N ALA A 34 5.60 35.43 -49.11
CA ALA A 34 4.55 35.71 -50.11
C ALA A 34 3.38 34.70 -50.03
N VAL A 35 3.55 33.54 -49.34
CA VAL A 35 2.49 32.55 -49.19
C VAL A 35 1.57 32.95 -48.06
N PRO A 36 0.24 33.16 -48.31
CA PRO A 36 -0.72 33.45 -47.25
C PRO A 36 -0.63 32.45 -46.11
N GLY A 37 -0.60 32.90 -44.87
CA GLY A 37 -0.44 32.04 -43.67
C GLY A 37 -1.47 30.89 -43.55
N GLY A 38 -2.65 31.07 -44.19
CA GLY A 38 -3.67 30.01 -44.29
C GLY A 38 -3.26 28.83 -45.20
N VAL A 39 -2.45 29.10 -46.24
CA VAL A 39 -1.92 28.03 -47.11
C VAL A 39 -0.75 27.31 -46.44
N MET A 40 0.13 28.06 -45.77
CA MET A 40 1.22 27.49 -44.99
C MET A 40 0.71 26.56 -43.85
N ARG A 41 -0.39 26.93 -43.19
CA ARG A 41 -1.03 26.10 -42.17
C ARG A 41 -1.63 24.79 -42.74
N LYS A 42 -2.06 24.80 -44.00
CA LYS A 42 -2.56 23.57 -44.69
C LYS A 42 -1.40 22.66 -45.14
N ILE A 43 -0.26 23.22 -45.54
CA ILE A 43 0.91 22.48 -46.02
C ILE A 43 1.73 21.96 -44.82
N PHE A 44 1.86 22.79 -43.78
CA PHE A 44 2.53 22.52 -42.56
C PHE A 44 1.56 22.77 -41.40
N PRO A 45 0.63 21.84 -41.11
CA PRO A 45 -0.20 21.96 -39.92
C PRO A 45 0.70 22.11 -38.71
N PRO A 46 0.45 23.09 -37.81
CA PRO A 46 1.20 23.17 -36.57
C PRO A 46 1.07 21.78 -35.90
N PRO A 47 2.15 21.24 -35.29
CA PRO A 47 2.04 20.07 -34.50
C PRO A 47 0.91 20.33 -33.49
N ALA A 48 -0.08 19.46 -33.46
CA ALA A 48 -1.16 19.56 -32.47
C ALA A 48 -0.51 19.73 -31.10
N PRO A 49 -0.91 20.72 -30.31
CA PRO A 49 -0.32 20.91 -29.01
C PRO A 49 -0.54 19.59 -28.24
N PRO A 50 0.46 19.10 -27.49
CA PRO A 50 0.32 17.90 -26.67
C PRO A 50 -0.62 18.21 -25.49
N VAL A 51 -1.92 18.34 -25.78
CA VAL A 51 -2.94 18.74 -24.79
C VAL A 51 -3.11 17.68 -23.72
N GLN A 52 -2.85 16.41 -24.03
CA GLN A 52 -3.04 15.32 -23.08
C GLN A 52 -1.87 15.13 -22.11
N ALA A 53 -0.63 15.30 -22.56
CA ALA A 53 0.54 15.15 -21.68
C ALA A 53 0.61 16.26 -20.60
N GLN A 54 0.14 17.47 -20.90
CA GLN A 54 0.08 18.57 -19.92
C GLN A 54 -1.04 18.38 -18.89
N GLY A 55 -2.18 17.81 -19.29
CA GLY A 55 -3.29 17.49 -18.37
C GLY A 55 -2.93 16.38 -17.39
N LEU A 56 -2.34 15.29 -17.87
CA LEU A 56 -1.89 14.16 -17.05
C LEU A 56 -0.77 14.57 -16.09
N SER A 57 0.21 15.36 -16.54
CA SER A 57 1.26 15.89 -15.67
C SER A 57 0.71 16.87 -14.61
N GLY A 58 -0.35 17.61 -14.92
CA GLY A 58 -1.07 18.46 -13.99
C GLY A 58 -1.82 17.66 -12.93
N ALA A 59 -2.51 16.61 -13.33
CA ALA A 59 -3.20 15.68 -12.43
C ALA A 59 -2.21 14.93 -11.52
N ALA A 60 -1.11 14.44 -12.08
CA ALA A 60 -0.05 13.78 -11.30
C ALA A 60 0.55 14.70 -10.23
N ARG A 61 0.82 15.97 -10.57
CA ARG A 61 1.31 16.96 -9.60
C ARG A 61 0.30 17.27 -8.50
N LYS A 62 -1.00 17.38 -8.84
CA LYS A 62 -2.05 17.59 -7.84
C LYS A 62 -2.15 16.38 -6.89
N LEU A 63 -2.10 15.15 -7.41
CA LEU A 63 -2.11 13.93 -6.60
C LEU A 63 -0.88 13.84 -5.70
N ALA A 64 0.30 14.17 -6.21
CA ALA A 64 1.52 14.23 -5.40
C ALA A 64 1.39 15.25 -4.26
N SER A 65 0.89 16.45 -4.55
CA SER A 65 0.65 17.49 -3.53
C SER A 65 -0.37 17.05 -2.47
N VAL A 66 -1.42 16.32 -2.85
CA VAL A 66 -2.38 15.74 -1.89
C VAL A 66 -1.73 14.64 -1.05
N ALA A 67 -0.88 13.80 -1.67
CA ALA A 67 -0.12 12.78 -0.96
C ALA A 67 0.82 13.39 0.10
N ASP A 68 1.56 14.44 -0.27
CA ASP A 68 2.44 15.17 0.65
C ASP A 68 1.63 15.76 1.82
N THR A 69 0.49 16.39 1.52
CA THR A 69 -0.40 16.96 2.55
C THR A 69 -0.91 15.89 3.52
N LEU A 70 -1.29 14.72 3.03
CA LEU A 70 -1.73 13.61 3.89
C LEU A 70 -0.59 13.05 4.75
N SER A 71 0.63 12.99 4.21
CA SER A 71 1.81 12.62 4.97
C SER A 71 2.09 13.63 6.09
N ASP A 72 2.04 14.92 5.79
CA ASP A 72 2.21 16.00 6.77
C ASP A 72 1.14 15.95 7.88
N ILE A 73 -0.11 15.62 7.52
CA ILE A 73 -1.19 15.42 8.49
C ILE A 73 -0.87 14.22 9.40
N ALA A 74 -0.43 13.10 8.84
CA ALA A 74 -0.05 11.91 9.61
C ALA A 74 1.09 12.23 10.60
N ASP A 75 2.13 12.93 10.15
CA ASP A 75 3.26 13.35 10.96
C ASP A 75 2.84 14.33 12.05
N THR A 76 1.98 15.29 11.73
CA THR A 76 1.44 16.27 12.68
C THR A 76 0.62 15.58 13.77
N VAL A 77 -0.30 14.68 13.38
CA VAL A 77 -1.09 13.88 14.33
C VAL A 77 -0.18 13.07 15.23
N ASN A 78 0.82 12.41 14.68
CA ASN A 78 1.80 11.64 15.46
C ASN A 78 2.58 12.51 16.44
N ALA A 79 3.10 13.65 15.98
CA ALA A 79 3.86 14.59 16.82
C ALA A 79 3.02 15.19 17.96
N VAL A 80 1.77 15.59 17.69
CA VAL A 80 0.84 16.10 18.71
C VAL A 80 0.50 15.01 19.72
N CYS A 81 0.27 13.78 19.25
CA CYS A 81 -0.04 12.66 20.11
C CYS A 81 1.14 12.27 21.01
N GLN A 82 2.37 12.30 20.50
CA GLN A 82 3.58 12.03 21.31
C GLN A 82 3.80 13.08 22.40
N ARG A 83 3.52 14.36 22.10
CA ARG A 83 3.63 15.45 23.10
C ARG A 83 2.58 15.36 24.21
N GLN A 84 1.41 14.78 23.92
CA GLN A 84 0.32 14.60 24.89
C GLN A 84 0.39 13.27 25.64
N MET A 85 1.36 12.41 25.35
CA MET A 85 1.56 11.21 26.16
C MET A 85 2.08 11.62 27.53
N PRO A 86 1.35 11.35 28.63
CA PRO A 86 1.89 11.50 29.96
C PRO A 86 3.05 10.53 30.13
N PRO A 87 4.03 10.85 31.00
CA PRO A 87 5.17 9.99 31.25
C PRO A 87 4.69 8.58 31.60
N LYS A 88 5.34 7.61 30.98
CA LYS A 88 5.22 6.15 31.11
C LYS A 88 4.23 5.65 32.17
N GLY A 89 3.08 5.17 31.72
CA GLY A 89 2.15 4.35 32.50
C GLY A 89 1.61 5.02 33.77
N GLU A 90 0.27 5.11 33.90
CA GLU A 90 -0.28 5.39 35.21
C GLU A 90 0.21 4.28 36.13
N SER A 91 1.17 4.63 36.97
CA SER A 91 1.67 3.75 38.00
C SER A 91 0.51 3.35 38.92
N PHE A 92 0.62 2.19 39.53
CA PHE A 92 -0.32 1.76 40.56
C PHE A 92 -0.40 2.76 41.75
N ASP A 93 0.52 3.75 41.77
CA ASP A 93 0.52 4.89 42.66
C ASP A 93 -0.81 5.63 42.70
N PHE A 94 -1.55 5.67 41.58
CA PHE A 94 -2.90 6.25 41.58
C PHE A 94 -3.85 5.55 42.56
N VAL A 95 -3.78 4.21 42.62
CA VAL A 95 -4.61 3.42 43.55
C VAL A 95 -4.18 3.66 44.99
N VAL A 96 -2.86 3.68 45.19
CA VAL A 96 -2.25 3.96 46.49
C VAL A 96 -2.62 5.38 46.99
N GLU A 97 -2.55 6.38 46.11
CA GLU A 97 -2.95 7.76 46.41
C GLU A 97 -4.43 7.88 46.76
N GLN A 98 -5.30 7.16 46.01
CA GLN A 98 -6.75 7.11 46.32
C GLN A 98 -6.99 6.55 47.72
N VAL A 99 -6.35 5.45 48.09
CA VAL A 99 -6.45 4.89 49.46
C VAL A 99 -5.94 5.86 50.48
N ALA A 100 -4.80 6.50 50.23
CA ALA A 100 -4.22 7.49 51.11
C ALA A 100 -5.16 8.68 51.36
N ARG A 101 -5.79 9.20 50.30
CA ARG A 101 -6.71 10.34 50.40
C ARG A 101 -8.04 9.99 51.07
N THR A 102 -8.64 8.86 50.72
CA THR A 102 -10.02 8.53 51.18
C THR A 102 -10.04 7.91 52.56
N THR A 103 -9.05 7.06 52.90
CA THR A 103 -9.09 6.29 54.15
C THR A 103 -8.00 6.79 55.14
N CYS A 104 -6.79 7.12 54.65
CA CYS A 104 -5.69 7.41 55.57
C CYS A 104 -5.60 8.89 55.98
N GLN A 105 -6.19 9.82 55.22
CA GLN A 105 -6.01 11.24 55.47
C GLN A 105 -6.65 11.67 56.79
N SER A 106 -7.80 11.10 57.18
CA SER A 106 -8.54 11.36 58.42
C SER A 106 -8.20 10.35 59.53
N CYS A 107 -7.35 9.37 59.29
CA CYS A 107 -7.07 8.30 60.23
C CYS A 107 -6.21 8.79 61.40
N THR A 108 -6.57 8.44 62.60
CA THR A 108 -5.82 8.81 63.85
C THR A 108 -4.45 8.18 63.90
N ARG A 109 -4.22 7.05 63.18
CA ARG A 109 -2.94 6.38 63.10
C ARG A 109 -2.10 6.78 61.89
N ARG A 110 -2.48 7.84 61.16
CA ARG A 110 -1.76 8.28 59.92
C ARG A 110 -0.26 8.44 60.15
N ASN A 111 0.15 9.12 61.24
CA ASN A 111 1.56 9.35 61.55
C ASN A 111 2.35 8.06 61.76
N ARG A 112 1.73 7.01 62.30
CA ARG A 112 2.36 5.71 62.47
C ARG A 112 2.61 5.03 61.12
N CYS A 113 1.66 5.06 60.17
CA CYS A 113 1.76 4.39 58.88
C CYS A 113 2.54 5.22 57.86
N TRP A 114 2.27 6.53 57.74
CA TRP A 114 2.79 7.35 56.64
C TRP A 114 4.04 8.19 57.02
N VAL A 115 4.41 8.26 58.28
CA VAL A 115 5.62 8.95 58.73
C VAL A 115 6.64 7.95 59.26
N ARG A 116 6.27 7.12 60.25
CA ARG A 116 7.21 6.18 60.88
C ARG A 116 7.35 4.85 60.14
N GLY A 117 6.25 4.40 59.52
CA GLY A 117 6.19 3.09 58.83
C GLY A 117 5.92 3.24 57.33
N TYR A 118 6.38 4.30 56.66
CA TYR A 118 6.10 4.60 55.26
C TYR A 118 6.42 3.41 54.32
N ALA A 119 7.63 2.88 54.41
CA ALA A 119 8.06 1.78 53.56
C ALA A 119 7.19 0.54 53.74
N THR A 120 6.82 0.17 54.97
CA THR A 120 5.97 -0.99 55.26
C THR A 120 4.54 -0.76 54.77
N ALA A 121 3.99 0.46 54.92
CA ALA A 121 2.65 0.79 54.44
C ALA A 121 2.58 0.77 52.90
N MET A 122 3.57 1.33 52.24
CA MET A 122 3.68 1.33 50.77
C MET A 122 3.83 -0.10 50.24
N ASP A 123 4.76 -0.89 50.82
CA ASP A 123 4.95 -2.28 50.44
C ASP A 123 3.64 -3.07 50.56
N GLY A 124 2.94 -2.94 51.70
CA GLY A 124 1.62 -3.57 51.89
C GLY A 124 0.57 -3.15 50.86
N LEU A 125 0.53 -1.86 50.48
CA LEU A 125 -0.41 -1.38 49.46
C LEU A 125 -0.05 -1.89 48.05
N TYR A 126 1.24 -1.99 47.72
CA TYR A 126 1.69 -2.56 46.46
C TYR A 126 1.41 -4.07 46.34
N HIS A 127 1.42 -4.81 47.45
CA HIS A 127 1.05 -6.22 47.50
C HIS A 127 -0.43 -6.46 47.16
N LEU A 128 -1.28 -5.42 47.21
CA LEU A 128 -2.67 -5.53 46.74
C LEU A 128 -2.78 -5.59 45.21
N LYS A 129 -1.74 -5.14 44.46
CA LYS A 129 -1.77 -5.09 42.99
C LYS A 129 -2.00 -6.47 42.35
N PRO A 130 -1.20 -7.52 42.63
CA PRO A 130 -1.43 -8.83 42.03
C PRO A 130 -2.79 -9.43 42.42
N ILE A 131 -3.30 -9.16 43.63
CA ILE A 131 -4.61 -9.62 44.07
C ILE A 131 -5.72 -8.94 43.24
N LEU A 132 -5.63 -7.61 43.09
CA LEU A 132 -6.58 -6.82 42.30
C LEU A 132 -6.52 -7.19 40.81
N GLU A 133 -5.35 -7.46 40.27
CA GLU A 133 -5.18 -7.89 38.88
C GLU A 133 -5.73 -9.32 38.65
N GLY A 134 -5.58 -10.24 39.59
CA GLY A 134 -6.06 -11.61 39.49
C GLY A 134 -7.55 -11.80 39.80
N GLN A 135 -8.03 -11.18 40.89
CA GLN A 135 -9.40 -11.39 41.40
C GLN A 135 -10.35 -10.25 41.08
N GLY A 136 -9.83 -9.09 40.64
CA GLY A 136 -10.62 -7.88 40.36
C GLY A 136 -11.06 -7.09 41.60
N ARG A 137 -10.89 -7.64 42.78
CA ARG A 137 -11.24 -7.05 44.07
C ARG A 137 -10.35 -7.59 45.18
N VAL A 138 -10.24 -6.86 46.28
CA VAL A 138 -9.58 -7.28 47.51
C VAL A 138 -10.60 -7.21 48.68
N GLU A 139 -10.56 -8.20 49.54
CA GLU A 139 -11.35 -8.31 50.76
C GLU A 139 -10.45 -8.20 51.99
N VAL A 140 -11.05 -8.03 53.21
CA VAL A 140 -10.29 -7.84 54.44
C VAL A 140 -9.36 -9.01 54.72
N GLN A 141 -9.76 -10.21 54.37
CA GLN A 141 -8.99 -11.47 54.55
C GLN A 141 -7.75 -11.53 53.61
N ASP A 142 -7.76 -10.78 52.53
CA ASP A 142 -6.67 -10.77 51.54
C ASP A 142 -5.61 -9.72 51.90
N LEU A 143 -5.80 -8.95 52.95
CA LEU A 143 -4.87 -7.91 53.33
C LEU A 143 -3.53 -8.51 53.79
N PRO A 144 -2.39 -8.06 53.23
CA PRO A 144 -1.09 -8.57 53.63
C PRO A 144 -0.75 -8.16 55.05
N GLY A 145 0.12 -8.95 55.72
CA GLY A 145 0.51 -8.74 57.11
C GLY A 145 1.05 -7.35 57.41
N GLN A 146 1.66 -6.63 56.43
CA GLN A 146 2.12 -5.28 56.53
C GLN A 146 0.98 -4.29 56.82
N LEU A 147 -0.26 -4.59 56.42
CA LEU A 147 -1.46 -3.78 56.65
C LEU A 147 -2.27 -4.21 57.88
N SER A 148 -1.81 -5.21 58.64
CA SER A 148 -2.51 -5.71 59.84
C SER A 148 -2.68 -4.67 60.94
N VAL A 149 -1.88 -3.61 60.92
CA VAL A 149 -1.98 -2.48 61.88
C VAL A 149 -3.10 -1.48 61.52
N CYS A 150 -3.75 -1.65 60.35
CA CYS A 150 -4.82 -0.79 59.89
C CYS A 150 -6.05 -0.93 60.79
N ILE A 151 -6.61 0.19 61.24
CA ILE A 151 -7.82 0.21 62.07
C ILE A 151 -9.09 0.38 61.27
N HIS A 152 -8.99 0.62 59.94
CA HIS A 152 -10.06 0.76 59.00
C HIS A 152 -9.89 -0.22 57.81
N PRO A 153 -9.77 -1.54 58.02
CA PRO A 153 -9.46 -2.49 56.97
C PRO A 153 -10.56 -2.56 55.90
N ALA A 154 -11.83 -2.47 56.27
CA ALA A 154 -12.93 -2.50 55.32
C ALA A 154 -12.98 -1.25 54.43
N ASP A 155 -12.72 -0.06 54.98
CA ASP A 155 -12.68 1.19 54.24
C ASP A 155 -11.49 1.21 53.28
N LEU A 156 -10.32 0.64 53.74
CA LEU A 156 -9.14 0.48 52.92
C LEU A 156 -9.40 -0.41 51.68
N CYS A 157 -10.03 -1.56 51.89
CA CYS A 157 -10.43 -2.46 50.80
C CYS A 157 -11.41 -1.77 49.84
N THR A 158 -12.38 -1.05 50.36
CA THR A 158 -13.37 -0.31 49.56
C THR A 158 -12.68 0.76 48.70
N ALA A 159 -11.77 1.53 49.28
CA ALA A 159 -11.01 2.56 48.61
C ALA A 159 -10.05 1.97 47.54
N ALA A 160 -9.37 0.86 47.88
CA ALA A 160 -8.50 0.13 46.92
C ALA A 160 -9.30 -0.42 45.73
N ASN A 161 -10.42 -1.06 45.97
CA ASN A 161 -11.31 -1.57 44.94
C ASN A 161 -11.89 -0.45 44.04
N HIS A 162 -12.26 0.68 44.64
CA HIS A 162 -12.72 1.82 43.86
C HIS A 162 -11.60 2.44 43.03
N GLY A 163 -10.43 2.67 43.64
CA GLY A 163 -9.26 3.17 42.96
C GLY A 163 -8.80 2.28 41.79
N TYR A 164 -8.83 0.97 42.00
CA TYR A 164 -8.47 -0.02 40.98
C TYR A 164 -9.45 0.01 39.78
N ARG A 165 -10.77 0.07 40.04
CA ARG A 165 -11.76 0.19 38.96
C ARG A 165 -11.55 1.45 38.11
N LEU A 166 -11.30 2.59 38.75
CA LEU A 166 -10.99 3.86 38.07
C LEU A 166 -9.69 3.77 37.27
N TRP A 167 -8.65 3.21 37.88
CA TRP A 167 -7.34 3.01 37.22
C TRP A 167 -7.47 2.11 35.99
N ARG A 168 -8.17 0.97 36.11
CA ARG A 168 -8.43 0.02 35.01
C ARG A 168 -9.22 0.67 33.88
N SER A 169 -10.30 1.40 34.20
CA SER A 169 -11.12 2.12 33.22
C SER A 169 -10.30 3.18 32.47
N ARG A 170 -9.51 3.99 33.18
CA ARG A 170 -8.65 4.99 32.55
C ARG A 170 -7.60 4.35 31.65
N ARG A 171 -6.97 3.27 32.10
CA ARG A 171 -5.99 2.51 31.30
C ARG A 171 -6.59 1.96 30.02
N GLN A 172 -7.80 1.37 30.09
CA GLN A 172 -8.53 0.87 28.92
C GLN A 172 -8.91 2.00 27.95
N THR A 173 -9.45 3.10 28.45
CA THR A 173 -9.80 4.24 27.59
C THR A 173 -8.59 4.83 26.87
N ARG A 174 -7.45 4.93 27.54
CA ARG A 174 -6.21 5.41 26.95
C ARG A 174 -5.63 4.43 25.94
N ALA A 175 -5.65 3.13 26.25
CA ALA A 175 -5.23 2.10 25.29
C ALA A 175 -6.05 2.17 24.01
N ARG A 176 -7.38 2.26 24.11
CA ARG A 176 -8.28 2.43 22.96
C ARG A 176 -7.98 3.73 22.18
N ALA A 177 -7.77 4.85 22.88
CA ALA A 177 -7.43 6.11 22.24
C ALA A 177 -6.06 6.04 21.52
N SER A 178 -5.08 5.35 22.10
CA SER A 178 -3.78 5.11 21.46
C SER A 178 -3.92 4.27 20.20
N MET A 179 -4.66 3.15 20.26
CA MET A 179 -4.92 2.29 19.10
C MET A 179 -5.61 3.06 17.97
N LEU A 180 -6.65 3.84 18.28
CA LEU A 180 -7.35 4.65 17.27
C LEU A 180 -6.43 5.70 16.62
N ARG A 181 -5.52 6.30 17.39
CA ARG A 181 -4.55 7.26 16.87
C ARG A 181 -3.55 6.59 15.93
N THR A 182 -2.98 5.44 16.34
CA THR A 182 -2.07 4.66 15.50
C THR A 182 -2.78 4.25 14.21
N ALA A 183 -4.03 3.76 14.32
CA ALA A 183 -4.83 3.39 13.16
C ALA A 183 -5.05 4.56 12.18
N LEU A 184 -5.39 5.75 12.68
CA LEU A 184 -5.56 6.94 11.85
C LEU A 184 -4.25 7.37 11.17
N THR A 185 -3.14 7.38 11.91
CA THR A 185 -1.83 7.74 11.35
C THR A 185 -1.42 6.77 10.24
N GLU A 186 -1.58 5.47 10.47
CA GLU A 186 -1.29 4.44 9.46
C GLU A 186 -2.20 4.56 8.23
N GLN A 187 -3.49 4.87 8.41
CA GLN A 187 -4.41 5.10 7.30
C GLN A 187 -4.00 6.31 6.44
N TYR A 188 -3.65 7.45 7.06
CA TYR A 188 -3.21 8.62 6.32
C TYR A 188 -1.89 8.36 5.60
N SER A 189 -0.93 7.70 6.22
CA SER A 189 0.35 7.32 5.59
C SER A 189 0.15 6.36 4.42
N ALA A 190 -0.75 5.38 4.56
CA ALA A 190 -1.05 4.45 3.49
C ALA A 190 -1.78 5.11 2.31
N LEU A 191 -2.73 6.02 2.57
CA LEU A 191 -3.40 6.82 1.54
C LEU A 191 -2.41 7.73 0.82
N ALA A 192 -1.52 8.39 1.57
CA ALA A 192 -0.44 9.21 1.00
C ALA A 192 0.45 8.36 0.06
N GLY A 193 0.87 7.19 0.51
CA GLY A 193 1.66 6.25 -0.30
C GLY A 193 0.95 5.80 -1.58
N ALA A 194 -0.35 5.50 -1.49
CA ALA A 194 -1.15 5.12 -2.66
C ALA A 194 -1.30 6.26 -3.66
N LEU A 195 -1.59 7.47 -3.18
CA LEU A 195 -1.71 8.65 -4.04
C LEU A 195 -0.36 9.03 -4.67
N ALA A 196 0.74 8.94 -3.94
CA ALA A 196 2.09 9.12 -4.48
C ALA A 196 2.41 8.10 -5.57
N GLN A 197 2.03 6.83 -5.38
CA GLN A 197 2.17 5.78 -6.39
C GLN A 197 1.32 6.06 -7.64
N LEU A 198 0.05 6.49 -7.46
CA LEU A 198 -0.82 6.90 -8.56
C LEU A 198 -0.25 8.12 -9.29
N ALA A 199 0.23 9.12 -8.57
CA ALA A 199 0.91 10.28 -9.14
C ALA A 199 2.15 9.86 -9.95
N GLY A 200 2.94 8.93 -9.42
CA GLY A 200 4.08 8.34 -10.10
C GLY A 200 3.69 7.61 -11.40
N LYS A 201 2.65 6.76 -11.35
CA LYS A 201 2.12 6.07 -12.54
C LYS A 201 1.58 7.05 -13.59
N LEU A 202 0.86 8.10 -13.18
CA LEU A 202 0.37 9.14 -14.07
C LEU A 202 1.49 10.05 -14.60
N GLY A 203 2.52 10.31 -13.80
CA GLY A 203 3.72 11.04 -14.20
C GLY A 203 4.66 10.21 -15.09
N GLN A 204 4.62 8.90 -14.94
CA GLN A 204 5.25 7.89 -15.78
C GLN A 204 4.33 7.46 -16.94
N ALA A 205 3.21 8.16 -17.18
CA ALA A 205 2.44 7.98 -18.40
C ALA A 205 3.43 8.03 -19.55
N GLY A 206 3.71 6.87 -20.10
CA GLY A 206 4.87 6.59 -20.93
C GLY A 206 5.05 7.60 -22.05
N LEU A 207 6.21 7.70 -22.62
CA LEU A 207 6.47 8.56 -23.78
C LEU A 207 5.45 8.18 -24.86
N PRO A 208 4.60 9.12 -25.32
CA PRO A 208 3.61 8.82 -26.35
C PRO A 208 4.33 8.49 -27.67
N ASP A 209 3.82 7.49 -28.38
CA ASP A 209 4.24 7.16 -29.72
C ASP A 209 3.14 7.51 -30.76
N PRO A 210 3.11 8.77 -31.22
CA PRO A 210 2.06 9.23 -32.13
C PRO A 210 2.01 8.47 -33.46
N ARG A 211 3.13 7.87 -33.88
CA ARG A 211 3.21 7.11 -35.13
C ARG A 211 2.50 5.78 -35.02
N ARG A 212 2.70 5.06 -33.91
CA ARG A 212 2.00 3.81 -33.61
C ARG A 212 0.56 4.07 -33.27
N GLU A 213 0.28 5.11 -32.48
CA GLU A 213 -1.08 5.55 -32.12
C GLU A 213 -1.95 5.79 -33.38
N ALA A 214 -1.47 6.58 -34.36
CA ALA A 214 -2.20 6.81 -35.60
C ALA A 214 -2.49 5.52 -36.37
N LYS A 215 -1.55 4.56 -36.40
CA LYS A 215 -1.75 3.28 -37.08
C LYS A 215 -2.74 2.38 -36.34
N VAL A 216 -2.69 2.34 -35.02
CA VAL A 216 -3.68 1.59 -34.22
C VAL A 216 -5.06 2.19 -34.39
N ALA A 217 -5.21 3.51 -34.33
CA ALA A 217 -6.48 4.17 -34.56
C ALA A 217 -7.04 3.88 -35.97
N GLN A 218 -6.19 3.87 -37.00
CA GLN A 218 -6.56 3.53 -38.36
C GLN A 218 -7.01 2.05 -38.48
N LEU A 219 -6.32 1.12 -37.83
CA LEU A 219 -6.75 -0.28 -37.79
C LEU A 219 -8.20 -0.43 -37.28
N PHE A 220 -8.52 0.25 -36.16
CA PHE A 220 -9.86 0.18 -35.58
C PHE A 220 -10.90 0.83 -36.52
N ALA A 221 -10.56 1.94 -37.16
CA ALA A 221 -11.44 2.57 -38.17
C ALA A 221 -11.69 1.67 -39.40
N ASP A 222 -10.64 0.98 -39.88
CA ASP A 222 -10.74 0.04 -41.03
C ASP A 222 -11.62 -1.16 -40.69
N LEU A 223 -11.69 -1.53 -39.41
CA LEU A 223 -12.59 -2.59 -38.91
C LEU A 223 -14.01 -2.10 -38.60
N GLY A 224 -14.33 -0.84 -38.88
CA GLY A 224 -15.63 -0.22 -38.55
C GLY A 224 -15.83 -0.02 -37.03
N LEU A 225 -14.75 0.02 -36.27
CA LEU A 225 -14.73 0.23 -34.83
C LEU A 225 -14.15 1.65 -34.57
N ASP A 226 -14.99 2.67 -34.66
CA ASP A 226 -14.52 4.04 -34.44
C ASP A 226 -13.98 4.22 -33.02
N ALA A 227 -12.68 4.46 -32.91
CA ALA A 227 -12.02 4.71 -31.64
C ALA A 227 -12.36 6.12 -31.16
N LEU A 228 -13.00 6.21 -29.97
CA LEU A 228 -13.24 7.50 -29.30
C LEU A 228 -11.95 8.08 -28.77
N GLU A 229 -11.06 7.22 -28.31
CA GLU A 229 -9.75 7.57 -27.78
C GLU A 229 -8.78 6.43 -28.11
N CYS A 230 -7.58 6.77 -28.54
CA CYS A 230 -6.50 5.84 -28.78
C CYS A 230 -5.22 6.43 -28.22
N SER A 231 -4.43 5.63 -27.55
CA SER A 231 -3.11 6.02 -27.06
C SER A 231 -2.13 4.85 -27.14
N VAL A 232 -0.91 5.14 -27.55
CA VAL A 232 0.21 4.17 -27.51
C VAL A 232 1.36 4.83 -26.77
N THR A 233 1.78 4.21 -25.67
CA THR A 233 2.80 4.75 -24.78
C THR A 233 3.89 3.73 -24.51
N ALA A 234 5.13 4.19 -24.30
CA ALA A 234 6.23 3.37 -23.84
C ALA A 234 6.61 3.76 -22.41
N ASP A 235 6.69 2.81 -21.48
CA ASP A 235 7.17 3.07 -20.12
C ASP A 235 8.69 3.36 -20.09
N LEU A 236 9.23 3.61 -18.88
CA LEU A 236 10.66 3.88 -18.69
C LEU A 236 11.57 2.68 -19.07
N ALA A 237 11.03 1.48 -19.08
CA ALA A 237 11.73 0.27 -19.54
C ALA A 237 11.58 0.05 -21.04
N GLY A 238 10.87 0.94 -21.76
CA GLY A 238 10.59 0.84 -23.18
C GLY A 238 9.48 -0.16 -23.53
N ARG A 239 8.69 -0.65 -22.56
CA ARG A 239 7.56 -1.55 -22.76
C ARG A 239 6.36 -0.78 -23.29
N LEU A 240 5.72 -1.31 -24.30
CA LEU A 240 4.60 -0.66 -24.96
C LEU A 240 3.26 -1.04 -24.33
N THR A 241 2.42 -0.04 -24.20
CA THR A 241 0.99 -0.20 -23.88
C THR A 241 0.17 0.53 -24.92
N ALA A 242 -0.80 -0.14 -25.52
CA ALA A 242 -1.77 0.46 -26.43
C ALA A 242 -3.17 0.38 -25.81
N SER A 243 -3.83 1.52 -25.64
CA SER A 243 -5.20 1.60 -25.11
C SER A 243 -6.13 2.20 -26.13
N VAL A 244 -7.26 1.55 -26.37
CA VAL A 244 -8.28 1.99 -27.33
C VAL A 244 -9.64 1.95 -26.66
N THR A 245 -10.37 3.07 -26.69
CA THR A 245 -11.73 3.19 -26.18
C THR A 245 -12.72 3.23 -27.36
N ILE A 246 -13.70 2.34 -27.36
CA ILE A 246 -14.69 2.18 -28.43
C ILE A 246 -16.12 2.01 -27.88
N CYS A 247 -17.13 2.24 -28.69
CA CYS A 247 -18.54 2.11 -28.31
C CYS A 247 -19.10 0.67 -28.42
N ARG A 248 -18.28 -0.34 -28.65
CA ARG A 248 -18.72 -1.75 -28.75
C ARG A 248 -18.47 -2.48 -27.43
N THR A 249 -19.47 -3.28 -26.97
CA THR A 249 -19.41 -3.93 -25.64
C THR A 249 -19.13 -5.44 -25.69
N HIS A 250 -19.26 -6.06 -26.84
CA HIS A 250 -19.08 -7.52 -27.00
C HIS A 250 -18.04 -7.85 -28.06
N PHE A 251 -17.10 -8.74 -27.69
CA PHE A 251 -16.08 -9.28 -28.57
C PHE A 251 -16.05 -10.80 -28.45
N THR A 252 -15.90 -11.48 -29.54
CA THR A 252 -15.61 -12.92 -29.55
C THR A 252 -14.12 -13.14 -29.28
N GLN A 253 -13.77 -14.35 -28.85
CA GLN A 253 -12.34 -14.68 -28.60
C GLN A 253 -11.50 -14.58 -29.89
N ASP A 254 -12.06 -14.92 -31.03
CA ASP A 254 -11.36 -14.86 -32.32
C ASP A 254 -11.15 -13.41 -32.77
N GLU A 255 -12.13 -12.51 -32.55
CA GLU A 255 -11.93 -11.06 -32.77
C GLU A 255 -10.83 -10.49 -31.88
N VAL A 256 -10.83 -10.85 -30.60
CA VAL A 256 -9.79 -10.40 -29.64
C VAL A 256 -8.40 -10.88 -30.07
N ARG A 257 -8.28 -12.14 -30.52
CA ARG A 257 -7.01 -12.66 -31.07
C ARG A 257 -6.59 -11.89 -32.31
N GLY A 258 -7.49 -11.72 -33.29
CA GLY A 258 -7.18 -10.97 -34.50
C GLY A 258 -6.74 -9.54 -34.22
N LEU A 259 -7.40 -8.84 -33.28
CA LEU A 259 -6.99 -7.51 -32.83
C LEU A 259 -5.61 -7.54 -32.17
N THR A 260 -5.33 -8.53 -31.33
CA THR A 260 -4.02 -8.67 -30.66
C THR A 260 -2.90 -8.88 -31.67
N ASP A 261 -3.11 -9.73 -32.68
CA ASP A 261 -2.12 -10.00 -33.72
C ASP A 261 -1.82 -8.75 -34.57
N GLU A 262 -2.87 -8.00 -34.96
CA GLU A 262 -2.70 -6.78 -35.73
C GLU A 262 -2.04 -5.64 -34.93
N VAL A 263 -2.41 -5.47 -33.65
CA VAL A 263 -1.75 -4.50 -32.75
C VAL A 263 -0.30 -4.89 -32.53
N SER A 264 0.01 -6.18 -32.35
CA SER A 264 1.38 -6.70 -32.24
C SER A 264 2.22 -6.36 -33.48
N ARG A 265 1.63 -6.54 -34.68
CA ARG A 265 2.29 -6.21 -35.95
C ARG A 265 2.58 -4.72 -36.08
N ILE A 266 1.62 -3.85 -35.70
CA ILE A 266 1.79 -2.39 -35.71
C ILE A 266 2.85 -1.95 -34.72
N CYS A 267 2.79 -2.49 -33.50
CA CYS A 267 3.72 -2.17 -32.42
C CYS A 267 5.12 -2.77 -32.65
N ARG A 268 5.24 -3.80 -33.50
CA ARG A 268 6.44 -4.62 -33.69
C ARG A 268 6.94 -5.21 -32.36
N ARG A 269 6.02 -5.64 -31.54
CA ARG A 269 6.20 -6.24 -30.23
C ARG A 269 5.15 -7.30 -30.02
N ASP A 270 5.47 -8.36 -29.30
CA ASP A 270 4.52 -9.36 -28.87
C ASP A 270 3.61 -8.76 -27.81
N MET A 271 2.37 -8.47 -28.20
CA MET A 271 1.37 -7.95 -27.27
C MET A 271 0.58 -9.11 -26.67
N ASP A 272 0.14 -8.95 -25.44
CA ASP A 272 -0.73 -9.91 -24.80
C ASP A 272 -2.20 -9.61 -25.10
N THR A 273 -3.06 -10.60 -24.82
CA THR A 273 -4.51 -10.45 -24.89
C THR A 273 -4.94 -9.20 -24.11
N PRO A 274 -5.75 -8.30 -24.71
CA PRO A 274 -6.10 -7.06 -24.05
C PRO A 274 -6.93 -7.27 -22.80
N GLU A 275 -6.65 -6.47 -21.80
CA GLU A 275 -7.61 -6.28 -20.70
C GLU A 275 -8.82 -5.50 -21.23
N ILE A 276 -10.00 -6.04 -20.97
CA ILE A 276 -11.27 -5.46 -21.43
C ILE A 276 -11.99 -4.84 -20.24
N THR A 277 -12.05 -3.51 -20.19
CA THR A 277 -12.78 -2.77 -19.17
C THR A 277 -14.04 -2.14 -19.73
N HIS A 278 -15.19 -2.53 -19.19
CA HIS A 278 -16.49 -1.96 -19.60
C HIS A 278 -16.88 -0.78 -18.72
N CYS A 279 -17.13 0.38 -19.36
CA CYS A 279 -17.59 1.60 -18.70
C CYS A 279 -18.91 2.06 -19.34
N ARG A 280 -20.04 1.67 -18.76
CA ARG A 280 -21.41 1.98 -19.26
C ARG A 280 -21.60 1.63 -20.73
N THR A 281 -21.39 2.56 -21.66
CA THR A 281 -21.62 2.43 -23.12
C THR A 281 -20.33 2.27 -23.91
N VAL A 282 -19.17 2.31 -23.26
CA VAL A 282 -17.87 2.22 -23.93
C VAL A 282 -17.06 1.06 -23.34
N THR A 283 -16.19 0.52 -24.16
CA THR A 283 -15.22 -0.50 -23.78
C THR A 283 -13.81 0.00 -24.03
N MET A 284 -12.98 -0.10 -23.06
CA MET A 284 -11.55 0.15 -23.18
C MET A 284 -10.81 -1.18 -23.31
N LEU A 285 -10.05 -1.32 -24.39
CA LEU A 285 -9.14 -2.42 -24.65
C LEU A 285 -7.72 -1.95 -24.34
N THR A 286 -7.04 -2.61 -23.43
CA THR A 286 -5.66 -2.28 -23.08
C THR A 286 -4.74 -3.44 -23.42
N PHE A 287 -3.90 -3.27 -24.44
CA PHE A 287 -2.90 -4.23 -24.89
C PHE A 287 -1.58 -3.89 -24.20
N GLY A 288 -1.05 -4.80 -23.42
CA GLY A 288 0.30 -4.72 -22.85
C GLY A 288 1.28 -5.57 -23.65
N GLU A 289 2.57 -5.25 -23.57
CA GLU A 289 3.63 -6.12 -24.13
C GLU A 289 3.60 -7.44 -23.35
N ARG A 290 3.75 -8.60 -24.08
CA ARG A 290 3.70 -9.92 -23.46
C ARG A 290 4.86 -10.13 -22.50
N PRO A 291 4.61 -10.58 -21.27
CA PRO A 291 5.68 -10.93 -20.32
C PRO A 291 6.58 -12.05 -20.84
N LEU A 292 7.86 -12.04 -20.42
CA LEU A 292 8.83 -13.08 -20.78
C LEU A 292 8.61 -14.39 -20.02
N PHE A 293 8.02 -14.31 -18.84
CA PHE A 293 7.74 -15.45 -17.98
C PHE A 293 6.24 -15.64 -17.78
N THR A 294 5.84 -16.88 -17.60
CA THR A 294 4.50 -17.28 -17.13
C THR A 294 4.65 -17.95 -15.78
N VAL A 295 3.62 -17.83 -14.93
CA VAL A 295 3.57 -18.50 -13.63
C VAL A 295 2.37 -19.42 -13.58
N GLU A 296 2.60 -20.67 -13.19
CA GLU A 296 1.55 -21.60 -12.84
C GLU A 296 1.36 -21.63 -11.32
N PHE A 297 0.12 -21.51 -10.89
CA PHE A 297 -0.22 -21.52 -9.46
C PHE A 297 -0.82 -22.87 -9.08
N GLY A 298 -0.33 -23.43 -7.98
CA GLY A 298 -0.92 -24.61 -7.34
C GLY A 298 -1.30 -24.30 -5.89
N ALA A 299 -2.44 -24.79 -5.45
CA ALA A 299 -2.89 -24.60 -4.08
C ALA A 299 -3.51 -25.89 -3.52
N ALA A 300 -3.25 -26.17 -2.24
CA ALA A 300 -3.90 -27.22 -1.48
C ALA A 300 -4.19 -26.71 -0.08
N ALA A 301 -5.34 -27.03 0.47
CA ALA A 301 -5.73 -26.69 1.83
C ALA A 301 -6.36 -27.89 2.54
N HIS A 302 -6.06 -28.04 3.82
CA HIS A 302 -6.63 -29.10 4.66
C HIS A 302 -6.92 -28.54 6.05
N ALA A 303 -8.11 -28.81 6.57
CA ALA A 303 -8.46 -28.41 7.93
C ALA A 303 -7.73 -29.30 8.96
N ALA A 304 -7.36 -28.74 10.10
CA ALA A 304 -6.80 -29.48 11.20
C ALA A 304 -7.76 -30.59 11.68
N SER A 305 -7.21 -31.68 12.20
CA SER A 305 -8.03 -32.83 12.66
C SER A 305 -9.08 -32.37 13.68
N GLY A 306 -10.34 -32.75 13.42
CA GLY A 306 -11.49 -32.38 14.27
C GLY A 306 -12.02 -30.96 14.05
N GLN A 307 -11.47 -30.19 13.12
CA GLN A 307 -11.97 -28.87 12.79
C GLN A 307 -12.79 -28.88 11.49
N PRO A 308 -13.91 -28.13 11.42
CA PRO A 308 -14.75 -28.08 10.22
C PRO A 308 -14.18 -27.23 9.09
N VAL A 309 -13.24 -26.31 9.40
CA VAL A 309 -12.65 -25.36 8.46
C VAL A 309 -11.18 -25.11 8.78
N SER A 310 -10.36 -24.80 7.76
CA SER A 310 -8.97 -24.35 7.93
C SER A 310 -8.92 -22.88 8.31
N GLY A 311 -7.92 -22.47 9.11
CA GLY A 311 -7.54 -21.09 9.36
C GLY A 311 -6.88 -20.42 8.16
N ASP A 312 -6.36 -21.23 7.23
CA ASP A 312 -5.64 -20.76 6.05
C ASP A 312 -6.58 -20.15 5.02
N ALA A 313 -6.12 -19.08 4.41
CA ALA A 313 -6.76 -18.45 3.26
C ALA A 313 -5.70 -18.05 2.23
N LEU A 314 -5.99 -18.30 0.96
CA LEU A 314 -5.08 -18.07 -0.16
C LEU A 314 -5.78 -17.20 -1.21
N ASP A 315 -5.02 -16.33 -1.88
CA ASP A 315 -5.40 -15.67 -3.12
C ASP A 315 -4.20 -15.60 -4.06
N GLN A 316 -4.46 -15.62 -5.37
CA GLN A 316 -3.46 -15.58 -6.42
C GLN A 316 -3.99 -14.87 -7.66
N PHE A 317 -3.19 -13.99 -8.24
CA PHE A 317 -3.58 -13.25 -9.44
C PHE A 317 -2.37 -12.66 -10.16
N CYS A 318 -2.54 -12.35 -11.45
CA CYS A 318 -1.62 -11.47 -12.18
C CYS A 318 -2.25 -10.08 -12.30
N ASP A 319 -1.46 -9.04 -12.09
CA ASP A 319 -1.90 -7.67 -12.32
C ASP A 319 -1.59 -7.22 -13.77
N THR A 320 -2.21 -6.12 -14.18
CA THR A 320 -2.05 -5.54 -15.51
C THR A 320 -0.64 -4.96 -15.77
N GLY A 321 0.18 -4.86 -14.73
CA GLY A 321 1.59 -4.46 -14.83
C GLY A 321 2.54 -5.63 -15.07
N GLY A 322 2.01 -6.86 -15.28
CA GLY A 322 2.81 -8.07 -15.49
C GLY A 322 3.47 -8.56 -14.21
N ARG A 323 2.81 -8.41 -13.06
CA ARG A 323 3.22 -8.99 -11.79
C ARG A 323 2.30 -10.14 -11.40
N ALA A 324 2.88 -11.29 -11.14
CA ALA A 324 2.17 -12.39 -10.50
C ALA A 324 2.27 -12.24 -8.99
N GLN A 325 1.14 -12.39 -8.30
CA GLN A 325 1.04 -12.28 -6.85
C GLN A 325 0.37 -13.51 -6.28
N MET A 326 0.97 -14.06 -5.24
CA MET A 326 0.42 -15.19 -4.47
C MET A 326 0.53 -14.84 -2.99
N LEU A 327 -0.55 -14.94 -2.26
CA LEU A 327 -0.58 -14.66 -0.84
C LEU A 327 -1.24 -15.80 -0.07
N LEU A 328 -0.68 -16.08 1.09
CA LEU A 328 -1.18 -17.05 2.05
C LEU A 328 -1.27 -16.37 3.41
N CYS A 329 -2.42 -16.50 4.05
CA CYS A 329 -2.67 -16.01 5.40
C CYS A 329 -3.18 -17.17 6.26
N ASP A 330 -2.61 -17.34 7.46
CA ASP A 330 -3.09 -18.30 8.46
C ASP A 330 -3.60 -17.51 9.67
N GLY A 331 -4.88 -17.65 9.98
CA GLY A 331 -5.51 -17.01 11.14
C GLY A 331 -5.08 -17.68 12.44
N MET A 332 -4.76 -16.89 13.44
CA MET A 332 -4.30 -17.37 14.74
C MET A 332 -5.36 -18.22 15.44
N GLY A 333 -4.93 -19.35 15.98
CA GLY A 333 -5.79 -20.29 16.68
C GLY A 333 -6.36 -21.38 15.77
N THR A 334 -7.59 -21.84 16.03
CA THR A 334 -8.22 -22.93 15.29
C THR A 334 -9.70 -22.69 15.04
N GLY A 335 -10.26 -23.38 14.04
CA GLY A 335 -11.68 -23.39 13.75
C GLY A 335 -12.21 -22.09 13.11
N ARG A 336 -13.47 -21.76 13.37
CA ARG A 336 -14.16 -20.66 12.67
C ARG A 336 -13.56 -19.27 12.93
N ALA A 337 -13.07 -19.01 14.12
CA ALA A 337 -12.48 -17.71 14.45
C ALA A 337 -11.20 -17.47 13.64
N ALA A 338 -10.29 -18.44 13.64
CA ALA A 338 -9.07 -18.39 12.82
C ALA A 338 -9.39 -18.28 11.32
N ALA A 339 -10.38 -19.05 10.83
CA ALA A 339 -10.81 -18.96 9.43
C ALA A 339 -11.31 -17.56 9.03
N VAL A 340 -12.04 -16.87 9.92
CA VAL A 340 -12.49 -15.50 9.69
C VAL A 340 -11.31 -14.52 9.62
N ASP A 341 -10.33 -14.66 10.51
CA ASP A 341 -9.15 -13.78 10.53
C ASP A 341 -8.25 -14.01 9.31
N GLY A 342 -7.96 -15.27 8.96
CA GLY A 342 -7.20 -15.61 7.77
C GLY A 342 -7.88 -15.12 6.48
N GLN A 343 -9.20 -15.36 6.33
CA GLN A 343 -9.96 -14.89 5.18
C GLN A 343 -10.03 -13.36 5.09
N MET A 344 -10.20 -12.67 6.21
CA MET A 344 -10.21 -11.21 6.26
C MET A 344 -8.83 -10.67 5.85
N ALA A 345 -7.75 -11.21 6.39
CA ALA A 345 -6.39 -10.83 6.04
C ALA A 345 -6.12 -11.04 4.54
N ALA A 346 -6.42 -12.22 4.01
CA ALA A 346 -6.19 -12.54 2.61
C ALA A 346 -7.00 -11.63 1.66
N LYS A 347 -8.31 -11.49 1.90
CA LYS A 347 -9.18 -10.66 1.04
C LYS A 347 -8.78 -9.19 1.05
N LEU A 348 -8.55 -8.61 2.23
CA LEU A 348 -8.16 -7.19 2.32
C LEU A 348 -6.79 -6.96 1.66
N THR A 349 -5.81 -7.82 1.92
CA THR A 349 -4.49 -7.73 1.28
C THR A 349 -4.62 -7.80 -0.24
N ALA A 350 -5.34 -8.80 -0.78
CA ALA A 350 -5.53 -8.95 -2.21
C ALA A 350 -6.24 -7.74 -2.85
N GLN A 351 -7.29 -7.21 -2.21
CA GLN A 351 -7.99 -6.01 -2.69
C GLN A 351 -7.08 -4.79 -2.75
N LEU A 352 -6.27 -4.57 -1.71
CA LEU A 352 -5.31 -3.46 -1.66
C LEU A 352 -4.22 -3.61 -2.73
N LEU A 353 -3.69 -4.82 -2.92
CA LEU A 353 -2.70 -5.10 -3.96
C LEU A 353 -3.27 -4.87 -5.37
N ARG A 354 -4.51 -5.34 -5.65
CA ARG A 354 -5.21 -5.07 -6.92
C ARG A 354 -5.49 -3.57 -7.12
N ALA A 355 -5.75 -2.83 -6.05
CA ALA A 355 -5.86 -1.37 -6.09
C ALA A 355 -4.50 -0.66 -6.30
N GLY A 356 -3.39 -1.40 -6.31
CA GLY A 356 -2.05 -0.90 -6.61
C GLY A 356 -1.23 -0.46 -5.40
N PHE A 357 -1.67 -0.80 -4.19
CA PHE A 357 -0.86 -0.58 -2.99
C PHE A 357 0.39 -1.45 -2.99
N ALA A 358 1.49 -0.93 -2.45
CA ALA A 358 2.68 -1.73 -2.20
C ALA A 358 2.40 -2.79 -1.11
N ALA A 359 3.08 -3.94 -1.19
CA ALA A 359 2.93 -5.07 -0.27
C ALA A 359 2.97 -4.65 1.22
N GLU A 360 3.96 -3.86 1.58
CA GLU A 360 4.15 -3.41 2.96
C GLU A 360 3.03 -2.46 3.42
N SER A 361 2.57 -1.56 2.55
CA SER A 361 1.47 -0.64 2.86
C SER A 361 0.14 -1.39 3.02
N ALA A 362 -0.13 -2.37 2.15
CA ALA A 362 -1.28 -3.25 2.26
C ALA A 362 -1.26 -4.03 3.58
N ALA A 363 -0.12 -4.63 3.92
CA ALA A 363 0.04 -5.39 5.16
C ALA A 363 -0.14 -4.52 6.42
N ARG A 364 0.35 -3.27 6.43
CA ARG A 364 0.13 -2.33 7.53
C ARG A 364 -1.35 -2.00 7.75
N LEU A 365 -2.10 -1.75 6.68
CA LEU A 365 -3.55 -1.50 6.78
C LEU A 365 -4.31 -2.71 7.33
N VAL A 366 -3.94 -3.91 6.88
CA VAL A 366 -4.54 -5.15 7.37
C VAL A 366 -4.17 -5.41 8.83
N ASN A 367 -2.93 -5.11 9.24
CA ASN A 367 -2.49 -5.18 10.64
C ASN A 367 -3.40 -4.34 11.55
N VAL A 368 -3.67 -3.10 11.16
CA VAL A 368 -4.58 -2.20 11.90
C VAL A 368 -6.00 -2.77 11.95
N ALA A 369 -6.51 -3.25 10.83
CA ALA A 369 -7.86 -3.80 10.76
C ALA A 369 -8.04 -5.03 11.68
N LEU A 370 -7.05 -5.93 11.73
CA LEU A 370 -7.03 -7.07 12.64
C LEU A 370 -6.90 -6.62 14.10
N GLY A 371 -6.01 -5.67 14.41
CA GLY A 371 -5.84 -5.13 15.76
C GLY A 371 -7.11 -4.48 16.32
N LEU A 372 -7.88 -3.77 15.49
CA LEU A 372 -9.16 -3.19 15.90
C LEU A 372 -10.21 -4.26 16.22
N LYS A 373 -10.25 -5.36 15.46
CA LYS A 373 -11.11 -6.51 15.74
C LYS A 373 -10.70 -7.20 17.04
N GLY A 374 -9.41 -7.32 17.29
CA GLY A 374 -8.82 -8.04 18.44
C GLY A 374 -9.01 -7.36 19.79
N ALA A 375 -9.68 -6.18 19.87
CA ALA A 375 -9.88 -5.47 21.14
C ALA A 375 -10.69 -6.27 22.19
N GLU A 376 -11.46 -7.27 21.76
CA GLU A 376 -12.27 -8.14 22.65
C GLU A 376 -11.83 -9.63 22.60
N GLN A 377 -11.11 -10.05 21.56
CA GLN A 377 -10.59 -11.41 21.37
C GLN A 377 -9.23 -11.31 20.67
N GLU A 378 -8.30 -12.20 20.99
CA GLU A 378 -7.02 -12.30 20.29
C GLU A 378 -7.29 -12.58 18.80
N ALA A 379 -7.19 -11.54 17.97
CA ALA A 379 -7.31 -11.66 16.53
C ALA A 379 -5.94 -11.41 15.89
N GLY A 380 -5.58 -12.21 14.93
CA GLY A 380 -4.33 -12.07 14.20
C GLY A 380 -4.25 -13.05 13.05
N ALA A 381 -3.40 -12.74 12.10
CA ALA A 381 -3.11 -13.63 10.98
C ALA A 381 -1.67 -13.47 10.51
N THR A 382 -1.09 -14.54 10.02
CA THR A 382 0.18 -14.49 9.29
C THR A 382 -0.03 -13.92 7.89
N LEU A 383 1.04 -13.46 7.26
CA LEU A 383 1.06 -13.12 5.84
C LEU A 383 2.34 -13.62 5.20
N ASP A 384 2.19 -14.40 4.15
CA ASP A 384 3.23 -14.79 3.22
C ASP A 384 2.82 -14.29 1.83
N LEU A 385 3.56 -13.32 1.29
CA LEU A 385 3.21 -12.66 0.03
C LEU A 385 4.40 -12.71 -0.92
N LEU A 386 4.25 -13.48 -1.98
CA LEU A 386 5.17 -13.53 -3.11
C LEU A 386 4.67 -12.61 -4.24
N THR A 387 5.55 -11.75 -4.72
CA THR A 387 5.34 -10.91 -5.92
C THR A 387 6.44 -11.20 -6.92
N VAL A 388 6.09 -11.55 -8.15
CA VAL A 388 7.05 -11.84 -9.24
C VAL A 388 6.81 -10.89 -10.40
N ASP A 389 7.83 -10.16 -10.81
CA ASP A 389 7.82 -9.38 -12.05
C ASP A 389 8.08 -10.34 -13.24
N LEU A 390 7.04 -10.55 -14.04
CA LEU A 390 7.06 -11.51 -15.15
C LEU A 390 7.89 -11.06 -16.35
N TYR A 391 8.35 -9.82 -16.40
CA TYR A 391 9.29 -9.37 -17.44
C TYR A 391 10.74 -9.64 -17.09
N THR A 392 11.07 -9.67 -15.80
CA THR A 392 12.45 -9.74 -15.33
C THR A 392 12.76 -10.99 -14.52
N GLY A 393 11.75 -11.75 -14.08
CA GLY A 393 11.90 -12.86 -13.14
C GLY A 393 12.29 -12.42 -11.72
N ARG A 394 12.31 -11.11 -11.44
CA ARG A 394 12.59 -10.63 -10.07
C ARG A 394 11.42 -10.92 -9.16
N ALA A 395 11.72 -11.54 -8.03
CA ALA A 395 10.74 -11.88 -7.02
C ALA A 395 11.01 -11.14 -5.70
N GLY A 396 9.93 -10.74 -5.05
CA GLY A 396 9.91 -10.20 -3.69
C GLY A 396 9.02 -11.06 -2.80
N LEU A 397 9.54 -11.51 -1.68
CA LEU A 397 8.81 -12.24 -0.67
C LEU A 397 8.67 -11.36 0.57
N PHE A 398 7.45 -11.03 0.96
CA PHE A 398 7.15 -10.30 2.20
C PHE A 398 6.48 -11.26 3.19
N LYS A 399 6.99 -11.32 4.41
CA LYS A 399 6.51 -12.20 5.47
C LYS A 399 6.18 -11.43 6.74
N ALA A 400 5.05 -11.78 7.36
CA ALA A 400 4.67 -11.35 8.69
C ALA A 400 4.15 -12.55 9.49
N GLY A 401 4.94 -13.09 10.41
CA GLY A 401 4.62 -14.24 11.25
C GLY A 401 4.46 -15.57 10.50
N ALA A 402 4.74 -15.61 9.20
CA ALA A 402 4.50 -16.78 8.36
C ALA A 402 5.61 -17.84 8.50
N ALA A 403 5.23 -19.10 8.30
CA ALA A 403 6.15 -20.24 8.26
C ALA A 403 7.21 -20.07 7.14
N PRO A 404 8.36 -20.75 7.23
CA PRO A 404 9.37 -20.71 6.16
C PRO A 404 8.81 -21.10 4.80
N SER A 405 9.21 -20.38 3.74
CA SER A 405 8.92 -20.74 2.35
C SER A 405 10.15 -21.41 1.72
N PHE A 406 9.94 -22.18 0.68
CA PHE A 406 11.03 -22.88 -0.01
C PHE A 406 11.06 -22.50 -1.48
N LEU A 407 12.22 -22.14 -1.96
CA LEU A 407 12.53 -22.01 -3.39
C LEU A 407 13.26 -23.26 -3.84
N VAL A 408 12.73 -23.94 -4.83
CA VAL A 408 13.40 -25.12 -5.41
C VAL A 408 13.94 -24.78 -6.79
N ARG A 409 15.24 -24.88 -6.93
CA ARG A 409 15.98 -24.62 -8.16
C ARG A 409 16.79 -25.84 -8.54
N GLY A 410 16.56 -26.39 -9.75
CA GLY A 410 17.23 -27.58 -10.21
C GLY A 410 17.03 -28.79 -9.26
N GLY A 411 15.89 -28.89 -8.60
CA GLY A 411 15.58 -29.94 -7.61
C GLY A 411 16.19 -29.72 -6.22
N VAL A 412 16.91 -28.62 -5.99
CA VAL A 412 17.54 -28.30 -4.69
C VAL A 412 16.69 -27.28 -3.94
N PRO A 413 16.12 -27.62 -2.77
CA PRO A 413 15.34 -26.69 -1.97
C PRO A 413 16.25 -25.71 -1.20
N ARG A 414 15.88 -24.44 -1.23
CA ARG A 414 16.46 -23.36 -0.41
C ARG A 414 15.39 -22.77 0.46
N MET A 415 15.59 -22.77 1.77
CA MET A 415 14.67 -22.16 2.71
C MET A 415 14.77 -20.63 2.68
N LEU A 416 13.62 -19.99 2.62
CA LEU A 416 13.42 -18.54 2.73
C LEU A 416 12.67 -18.28 4.04
N ASP A 417 13.42 -17.90 5.07
CA ASP A 417 12.88 -17.61 6.39
C ASP A 417 12.61 -16.12 6.58
N GLY A 418 11.64 -15.79 7.41
CA GLY A 418 11.24 -14.42 7.73
C GLY A 418 10.67 -14.35 9.14
N ALA A 419 11.52 -14.61 10.15
CA ALA A 419 11.12 -14.50 11.55
C ALA A 419 10.58 -13.10 11.87
N SER A 420 9.28 -13.02 12.16
CA SER A 420 8.56 -11.80 12.50
C SER A 420 7.26 -12.18 13.22
N LEU A 421 6.54 -11.19 13.75
CA LEU A 421 5.25 -11.44 14.42
C LEU A 421 4.10 -11.40 13.41
N PRO A 422 3.00 -12.15 13.65
CA PRO A 422 1.78 -12.05 12.87
C PRO A 422 1.17 -10.65 12.88
N MET A 423 0.39 -10.34 11.86
CA MET A 423 -0.43 -9.12 11.81
C MET A 423 -1.51 -9.15 12.89
N GLY A 424 -1.86 -7.99 13.44
CA GLY A 424 -2.87 -7.81 14.49
C GLY A 424 -2.36 -8.01 15.92
N VAL A 425 -1.14 -8.51 16.11
CA VAL A 425 -0.54 -8.77 17.44
C VAL A 425 0.07 -7.51 18.05
N LEU A 426 0.70 -6.68 17.22
CA LEU A 426 1.31 -5.41 17.64
C LEU A 426 0.65 -4.23 16.94
N ASP A 427 0.69 -3.07 17.59
CA ASP A 427 0.20 -1.79 17.02
C ASP A 427 0.94 -1.43 15.71
N SER A 428 2.23 -1.78 15.61
CA SER A 428 3.04 -1.58 14.40
C SER A 428 3.41 -2.91 13.78
N LEU A 429 3.27 -3.00 12.45
CA LEU A 429 3.66 -4.18 11.69
C LEU A 429 5.18 -4.36 11.67
N VAL A 430 5.64 -5.54 12.04
CA VAL A 430 7.02 -5.98 11.89
C VAL A 430 7.06 -7.08 10.83
N GLY A 431 7.28 -6.70 9.57
CA GLY A 431 7.42 -7.65 8.45
C GLY A 431 8.84 -7.69 7.92
N ARG A 432 9.17 -8.75 7.18
CA ARG A 432 10.46 -8.93 6.52
C ARG A 432 10.29 -9.09 5.02
N SER A 433 11.04 -8.29 4.25
CA SER A 433 11.12 -8.40 2.80
C SER A 433 12.42 -9.06 2.38
N THR A 434 12.34 -9.98 1.42
CA THR A 434 13.50 -10.63 0.79
C THR A 434 13.30 -10.57 -0.72
N THR A 435 14.35 -10.23 -1.46
CA THR A 435 14.32 -10.17 -2.93
C THR A 435 15.29 -11.21 -3.51
N PHE A 436 14.89 -11.86 -4.60
CA PHE A 436 15.67 -12.84 -5.34
C PHE A 436 15.24 -12.87 -6.80
N ALA A 437 15.98 -13.57 -7.65
CA ALA A 437 15.58 -13.81 -9.02
C ALA A 437 15.06 -15.23 -9.17
N LEU A 438 14.03 -15.41 -9.98
CA LEU A 438 13.51 -16.70 -10.45
C LEU A 438 13.92 -16.93 -11.88
N ASP A 439 14.23 -18.17 -12.20
CA ASP A 439 14.52 -18.64 -13.55
C ASP A 439 13.39 -19.61 -14.00
N ALA A 440 13.33 -19.89 -15.29
CA ALA A 440 12.35 -20.86 -15.82
C ALA A 440 12.58 -22.24 -15.20
N GLY A 441 11.53 -22.84 -14.65
CA GLY A 441 11.57 -24.13 -13.97
C GLY A 441 11.87 -24.08 -12.46
N ASP A 442 12.05 -22.90 -11.88
CA ASP A 442 12.06 -22.72 -10.42
C ASP A 442 10.63 -22.87 -9.86
N TRP A 443 10.48 -23.39 -8.65
CA TRP A 443 9.22 -23.51 -7.94
C TRP A 443 9.39 -23.44 -6.42
#